data_c2b37abf6fdfc0424611692ca637b3d1
#
_entry.id   c2b37abf6fdfc0424611692ca637b3d1
#
_cell.length_a   1.000
_cell.length_b   1.000
_cell.length_c   1.000
_cell.angle_alpha   90.00
_cell.angle_beta   90.00
_cell.angle_gamma   90.00
#
_symmetry.space_group_name_H-M   'P 1'
#
loop_
_entity.id
_entity.type
_entity.pdbx_description
1 polymer ?
#
loop_
_entity_poly.entity_id
_entity_poly.type
_entity_poly.pdbx_seq_one_letter_code
_entity_poly.pdbx_strand_id
1 'polypeptide(L)'
;MTRQISKDSVSALLTNQNRTVSNTSVINGVMYLFGNDIMRLQNNDLYIRIHTNSTTTRERLNTLRLFGYNCNVKQVKGEVFINGKLINDYKEWIKIDKV
;
A
#
# COMPACT_ATOMS: atom_id res chain seq x y z
N MET A 1 -3.74 14.99 3.28
CA MET A 1 -4.79 14.42 4.16
C MET A 1 -5.14 13.01 3.72
N THR A 2 -5.16 12.07 4.64
CA THR A 2 -5.49 10.68 4.32
C THR A 2 -6.99 10.47 4.28
N ARG A 3 -7.48 9.83 3.22
CA ARG A 3 -8.91 9.57 3.05
C ARG A 3 -9.38 8.46 3.99
N GLN A 4 -10.65 8.52 4.38
CA GLN A 4 -11.23 7.49 5.23
C GLN A 4 -11.24 6.12 4.56
N ILE A 5 -11.45 6.06 3.24
CA ILE A 5 -11.42 4.80 2.49
C ILE A 5 -10.04 4.13 2.61
N SER A 6 -8.94 4.90 2.61
CA SER A 6 -7.60 4.36 2.78
C SER A 6 -7.41 3.78 4.18
N LYS A 7 -7.85 4.50 5.21
CA LYS A 7 -7.75 4.02 6.59
C LYS A 7 -8.55 2.75 6.81
N ASP A 8 -9.78 2.71 6.31
CA ASP A 8 -10.65 1.54 6.48
C ASP A 8 -10.10 0.33 5.73
N SER A 9 -9.54 0.54 4.54
CA SER A 9 -8.98 -0.55 3.74
C SER A 9 -7.72 -1.12 4.37
N VAL A 10 -6.81 -0.27 4.87
CA VAL A 10 -5.62 -0.75 5.57
C VAL A 10 -6.01 -1.47 6.86
N SER A 11 -6.96 -0.94 7.61
CA SER A 11 -7.45 -1.60 8.82
C SER A 11 -8.01 -2.99 8.51
N ALA A 12 -8.79 -3.12 7.43
CA ALA A 12 -9.32 -4.42 7.02
C ALA A 12 -8.19 -5.40 6.67
N LEU A 13 -7.17 -4.93 5.95
CA LEU A 13 -6.03 -5.77 5.59
C LEU A 13 -5.32 -6.28 6.85
N LEU A 14 -5.02 -5.39 7.79
CA LEU A 14 -4.26 -5.73 8.99
C LEU A 14 -5.04 -6.57 10.00
N THR A 15 -6.37 -6.54 9.94
CA THR A 15 -7.23 -7.35 10.82
C THR A 15 -7.78 -8.58 10.13
N ASN A 16 -7.27 -8.89 8.93
CA ASN A 16 -7.65 -10.06 8.15
C ASN A 16 -9.15 -10.10 7.81
N GLN A 17 -9.70 -8.94 7.46
CA GLN A 17 -11.10 -8.79 7.07
C GLN A 17 -11.18 -8.45 5.59
N ASN A 18 -12.23 -8.95 4.93
CA ASN A 18 -12.49 -8.61 3.53
C ASN A 18 -13.34 -7.35 3.48
N ARG A 19 -13.05 -6.47 2.52
CA ARG A 19 -13.78 -5.22 2.33
C ARG A 19 -13.62 -4.74 0.89
N THR A 20 -14.71 -4.32 0.29
CA THR A 20 -14.68 -3.70 -1.03
C THR A 20 -15.44 -2.37 -0.98
N VAL A 21 -14.74 -1.28 -1.29
CA VAL A 21 -15.33 0.06 -1.32
C VAL A 21 -14.76 0.80 -2.52
N SER A 22 -15.63 1.19 -3.45
CA SER A 22 -15.23 1.96 -4.63
C SER A 22 -14.14 1.22 -5.43
N ASN A 23 -12.97 1.84 -5.58
CA ASN A 23 -11.85 1.28 -6.36
C ASN A 23 -10.90 0.40 -5.55
N THR A 24 -11.18 0.17 -4.27
CA THR A 24 -10.27 -0.53 -3.36
C THR A 24 -10.94 -1.77 -2.78
N SER A 25 -10.28 -2.91 -2.92
CA SER A 25 -10.76 -4.18 -2.38
C SER A 25 -9.69 -4.82 -1.52
N VAL A 26 -10.10 -5.40 -0.39
CA VAL A 26 -9.21 -6.21 0.46
C VAL A 26 -9.81 -7.60 0.53
N ILE A 27 -9.08 -8.58 0.02
CA ILE A 27 -9.56 -9.97 -0.07
C ILE A 27 -8.42 -10.90 0.34
N ASN A 28 -8.65 -11.70 1.38
CA ASN A 28 -7.72 -12.74 1.83
C ASN A 28 -6.29 -12.22 2.05
N GLY A 29 -6.16 -11.05 2.68
CA GLY A 29 -4.85 -10.47 3.00
C GLY A 29 -4.16 -9.78 1.85
N VAL A 30 -4.88 -9.43 0.80
CA VAL A 30 -4.33 -8.69 -0.35
C VAL A 30 -5.21 -7.47 -0.62
N MET A 31 -4.58 -6.31 -0.77
CA MET A 31 -5.29 -5.09 -1.14
C MET A 31 -5.12 -4.82 -2.64
N TYR A 32 -6.25 -4.63 -3.32
CA TYR A 32 -6.30 -4.32 -4.73
C TYR A 32 -6.77 -2.88 -4.93
N LEU A 33 -6.11 -2.15 -5.80
CA LEU A 33 -6.54 -0.82 -6.23
C LEU A 33 -6.78 -0.87 -7.73
N PHE A 34 -8.01 -0.60 -8.17
CA PHE A 34 -8.43 -0.76 -9.57
C PHE A 34 -8.09 -2.16 -10.10
N GLY A 35 -8.23 -3.19 -9.26
CA GLY A 35 -7.92 -4.57 -9.64
C GLY A 35 -6.45 -4.95 -9.58
N ASN A 36 -5.57 -4.02 -9.23
CA ASN A 36 -4.12 -4.26 -9.15
C ASN A 36 -3.70 -4.45 -7.69
N ASP A 37 -3.04 -5.55 -7.38
CA ASP A 37 -2.61 -5.83 -6.01
C ASP A 37 -1.41 -4.94 -5.64
N ILE A 38 -1.58 -4.15 -4.56
CA ILE A 38 -0.55 -3.19 -4.11
C ILE A 38 -0.07 -3.46 -2.69
N MET A 39 -0.80 -4.22 -1.89
CA MET A 39 -0.40 -4.61 -0.55
C MET A 39 -0.72 -6.07 -0.32
N ARG A 40 0.08 -6.70 0.54
CA ARG A 40 -0.09 -8.11 0.85
C ARG A 40 0.42 -8.38 2.25
N LEU A 41 -0.41 -8.99 3.08
CA LEU A 41 -0.03 -9.45 4.40
C LEU A 41 0.10 -10.96 4.34
N GLN A 42 1.31 -11.47 4.57
CA GLN A 42 1.60 -12.90 4.50
C GLN A 42 2.50 -13.28 5.66
N ASN A 43 2.08 -14.26 6.48
CA ASN A 43 2.86 -14.73 7.64
C ASN A 43 3.27 -13.59 8.57
N ASN A 44 2.37 -12.63 8.79
CA ASN A 44 2.57 -11.43 9.60
C ASN A 44 3.58 -10.43 9.00
N ASP A 45 4.08 -10.67 7.80
CA ASP A 45 4.93 -9.74 7.08
C ASP A 45 4.10 -8.95 6.07
N LEU A 46 4.37 -7.65 6.00
CA LEU A 46 3.67 -6.77 5.08
C LEU A 46 4.56 -6.44 3.89
N TYR A 47 3.99 -6.60 2.70
CA TYR A 47 4.67 -6.29 1.44
C TYR A 47 3.84 -5.28 0.65
N ILE A 48 4.53 -4.38 -0.05
CA ILE A 48 3.88 -3.42 -0.94
C ILE A 48 4.53 -3.45 -2.31
N ARG A 49 3.79 -2.99 -3.31
CA ARG A 49 4.36 -2.68 -4.62
C ARG A 49 3.57 -1.54 -5.26
N ILE A 50 4.24 -0.81 -6.14
CA ILE A 50 3.63 0.37 -6.77
C ILE A 50 2.60 -0.03 -7.81
N HIS A 51 2.91 -1.03 -8.61
CA HIS A 51 2.14 -1.50 -9.75
C HIS A 51 1.96 -0.41 -10.81
N THR A 52 1.28 0.67 -10.45
CA THR A 52 1.08 1.85 -11.30
C THR A 52 1.39 3.10 -10.47
N ASN A 53 2.25 3.98 -11.00
CA ASN A 53 2.59 5.21 -10.31
C ASN A 53 1.44 6.23 -10.43
N SER A 54 0.60 6.29 -9.42
CA SER A 54 -0.50 7.26 -9.34
C SER A 54 -0.57 7.87 -7.96
N THR A 55 -1.20 9.04 -7.88
CA THR A 55 -1.43 9.71 -6.59
C THR A 55 -2.24 8.83 -5.65
N THR A 56 -3.26 8.14 -6.18
CA THR A 56 -4.10 7.26 -5.38
C THR A 56 -3.30 6.08 -4.82
N THR A 57 -2.44 5.46 -5.63
CA THR A 57 -1.59 4.37 -5.16
C THR A 57 -0.68 4.84 -4.02
N ARG A 58 0.00 5.98 -4.21
CA ARG A 58 0.89 6.51 -3.18
C ARG A 58 0.14 6.83 -1.90
N GLU A 59 -1.05 7.39 -2.01
CA GLU A 59 -1.87 7.73 -0.85
C GLU A 59 -2.30 6.47 -0.07
N ARG A 60 -2.70 5.41 -0.76
CA ARG A 60 -3.03 4.13 -0.11
C ARG A 60 -1.83 3.55 0.62
N LEU A 61 -0.66 3.53 -0.03
CA LEU A 61 0.54 2.96 0.57
C LEU A 61 1.02 3.78 1.76
N ASN A 62 0.99 5.12 1.65
CA ASN A 62 1.43 6.00 2.74
C ASN A 62 0.51 5.95 3.95
N THR A 63 -0.71 5.45 3.81
CA THR A 63 -1.63 5.25 4.93
C THR A 63 -1.05 4.28 5.96
N LEU A 64 -0.17 3.37 5.55
CA LEU A 64 0.47 2.42 6.45
C LEU A 64 1.23 3.11 7.59
N ARG A 65 1.71 4.33 7.38
CA ARG A 65 2.39 5.10 8.43
C ARG A 65 1.49 5.35 9.64
N LEU A 66 0.19 5.53 9.40
CA LEU A 66 -0.78 5.74 10.49
C LEU A 66 -1.00 4.48 11.33
N PHE A 67 -0.57 3.34 10.83
CA PHE A 67 -0.72 2.04 11.50
C PHE A 67 0.60 1.50 12.04
N GLY A 68 1.63 2.35 12.10
CA GLY A 68 2.91 2.00 12.72
C GLY A 68 3.92 1.36 11.79
N TYR A 69 3.73 1.43 10.48
CA TYR A 69 4.68 0.89 9.52
C TYR A 69 5.61 1.99 8.98
N ASN A 70 6.85 1.61 8.71
CA ASN A 70 7.83 2.51 8.12
C ASN A 70 7.65 2.50 6.60
N CYS A 71 6.72 3.31 6.12
CA CYS A 71 6.38 3.36 4.70
C CYS A 71 6.23 4.81 4.23
N ASN A 72 7.17 5.27 3.42
CA ASN A 72 7.14 6.59 2.81
C ASN A 72 7.33 6.43 1.31
N VAL A 73 6.25 6.59 0.56
CA VAL A 73 6.25 6.50 -0.90
C VAL A 73 6.08 7.89 -1.47
N LYS A 74 7.04 8.33 -2.28
CA LYS A 74 6.98 9.66 -2.88
C LYS A 74 7.43 9.62 -4.34
N GLN A 75 7.01 10.63 -5.08
CA GLN A 75 7.44 10.84 -6.46
C GLN A 75 8.27 12.11 -6.54
N VAL A 76 9.43 12.03 -7.19
CA VAL A 76 10.28 13.19 -7.46
C VAL A 76 10.66 13.13 -8.93
N LYS A 77 10.26 14.14 -9.69
CA LYS A 77 10.57 14.26 -11.13
C LYS A 77 10.21 12.99 -11.91
N GLY A 78 9.02 12.44 -11.63
CA GLY A 78 8.52 11.26 -12.32
C GLY A 78 9.05 9.94 -11.81
N GLU A 79 9.99 9.94 -10.87
CA GLU A 79 10.55 8.72 -10.28
C GLU A 79 9.95 8.44 -8.92
N VAL A 80 9.74 7.16 -8.61
CA VAL A 80 9.14 6.75 -7.35
C VAL A 80 10.22 6.26 -6.39
N PHE A 81 10.15 6.74 -5.14
CA PHE A 81 11.05 6.34 -4.07
C PHE A 81 10.22 5.74 -2.93
N ILE A 82 10.66 4.62 -2.41
CA ILE A 82 10.09 4.02 -1.19
C ILE A 82 11.18 4.05 -0.12
N ASN A 83 10.91 4.79 0.95
CA ASN A 83 11.84 4.97 2.07
C ASN A 83 13.22 5.45 1.60
N GLY A 84 13.22 6.35 0.62
CA GLY A 84 14.45 6.92 0.07
C GLY A 84 15.13 6.10 -1.00
N LYS A 85 14.61 4.92 -1.33
CA LYS A 85 15.21 4.05 -2.35
C LYS A 85 14.44 4.18 -3.67
N LEU A 86 15.17 4.42 -4.75
CA LEU A 86 14.59 4.49 -6.10
C LEU A 86 14.01 3.12 -6.50
N ILE A 87 12.78 3.14 -7.00
CA ILE A 87 12.08 1.93 -7.43
C ILE A 87 12.08 1.89 -8.95
N ASN A 88 12.77 0.92 -9.54
CA ASN A 88 12.83 0.72 -10.98
C ASN A 88 11.78 -0.28 -11.47
N ASP A 89 11.50 -1.30 -10.68
CA ASP A 89 10.48 -2.30 -11.01
C ASP A 89 9.25 -2.09 -10.15
N TYR A 90 8.18 -1.56 -10.73
CA TYR A 90 6.96 -1.25 -10.02
C TYR A 90 6.17 -2.49 -9.59
N LYS A 91 6.51 -3.65 -10.12
CA LYS A 91 5.82 -4.91 -9.77
C LYS A 91 6.58 -5.73 -8.73
N GLU A 92 7.75 -5.28 -8.32
CA GLU A 92 8.52 -5.96 -7.28
C GLU A 92 7.87 -5.75 -5.91
N TRP A 93 7.67 -6.84 -5.17
CA TRP A 93 7.19 -6.77 -3.80
C TRP A 93 8.30 -6.34 -2.87
N ILE A 94 8.00 -5.37 -2.01
CA ILE A 94 8.96 -4.80 -1.07
C ILE A 94 8.40 -4.98 0.33
N LYS A 95 9.19 -5.63 1.19
CA LYS A 95 8.82 -5.84 2.58
C LYS A 95 8.91 -4.53 3.35
N ILE A 96 7.87 -4.23 4.13
CA ILE A 96 7.80 -3.01 4.95
C ILE A 96 7.80 -3.42 6.42
N ASP A 97 8.71 -2.84 7.19
CA ASP A 97 8.85 -3.12 8.60
C ASP A 97 8.02 -2.16 9.44
N LYS A 98 7.67 -2.58 10.65
CA LYS A 98 7.07 -1.69 11.64
C LYS A 98 8.12 -0.73 12.18
N VAL A 99 7.65 0.43 12.58
CA VAL A 99 8.51 1.43 13.25
C VAL A 99 8.85 0.95 14.67
#